data_0d99314d31ad3f1f82a72d9f9766dd75
#
_entry.id   0d99314d31ad3f1f82a72d9f9766dd75
#
_cell.length_a   1.000
_cell.length_b   1.000
_cell.length_c   1.000
_cell.angle_alpha   90.00
_cell.angle_beta   90.00
_cell.angle_gamma   90.00
#
_symmetry.space_group_name_H-M   'P 1'
#
loop_
_entity.id
_entity.type
_entity.pdbx_description
1 polymer ?
#
loop_
_entity_poly.entity_id
_entity_poly.type
_entity_poly.pdbx_seq_one_letter_code
_entity_poly.pdbx_strand_id
1 'polypeptide(L)'
;MKSTFKTLFYLKKNEPKKNGHVVIMVRITVDGDQVQFSSKLDIHPDNWDTKAGRAVINKQSTDKKENLRVSSLNKTLDEIRSAITMHYTRMMNVDGYALPEKIRNAFLGLEEKEKTLISYFTQHNEQYAKKVGKTATQKTYSRYELTKLRMIEFLQKEYKLSDIPVKEITVTHIENFYLYLRQECEVSNNTAMKFVQRFHTILLFAQKSGLSFIDPFGNFKFNFDKTDRGYLTQEEIDTIYYKEFKSKRLEHVRDAFIFSCYTGLPYCDIYTLSSEDIKIGVDGKKWIMKDRGKTGVESFIPLLQIPLDILAKYEGKLKNGKLLPVISNQKMNEYLAEIAAICQINKRITYHLARHSFATEICLTKGVPIESVSKMLGHTNIQTTQIYARVVDRKLSHDMNMLDRKLKSMQKGTTQNAV
;
A
#
# COMPACT_ATOMS: atom_id res chain seq x y z
N MET A 1 37.28 26.63 5.89
CA MET A 1 37.55 27.31 7.18
C MET A 1 37.38 26.33 8.31
N LYS A 2 38.22 26.35 9.38
CA LYS A 2 37.95 25.51 10.57
C LYS A 2 36.76 26.10 11.30
N SER A 3 35.72 25.29 11.55
CA SER A 3 34.56 25.69 12.34
C SER A 3 35.00 26.09 13.76
N THR A 4 34.45 27.18 14.25
CA THR A 4 34.71 27.67 15.61
C THR A 4 33.66 27.14 16.56
N PHE A 5 34.07 26.47 17.63
CA PHE A 5 33.19 25.90 18.64
C PHE A 5 33.58 26.33 20.05
N LYS A 6 32.59 26.78 20.83
CA LYS A 6 32.82 27.21 22.22
C LYS A 6 31.60 26.85 23.09
N THR A 7 31.89 26.30 24.28
CA THR A 7 30.91 26.13 25.36
C THR A 7 31.27 27.04 26.54
N LEU A 8 30.33 27.90 26.95
CA LEU A 8 30.49 28.84 28.04
C LEU A 8 29.45 28.60 29.13
N PHE A 9 29.88 28.59 30.39
CA PHE A 9 28.99 28.63 31.55
C PHE A 9 28.96 30.02 32.13
N TYR A 10 27.78 30.52 32.51
CA TYR A 10 27.58 31.84 33.11
C TYR A 10 26.36 31.87 34.03
N LEU A 11 26.29 32.83 34.96
CA LEU A 11 25.21 32.97 35.91
C LEU A 11 24.06 33.81 35.38
N LYS A 12 22.81 33.34 35.57
CA LYS A 12 21.57 34.10 35.30
C LYS A 12 21.23 34.97 36.51
N LYS A 13 21.91 36.12 36.65
CA LYS A 13 21.79 36.98 37.85
C LYS A 13 20.43 37.67 38.02
N ASN A 14 19.61 37.70 36.99
CA ASN A 14 18.31 38.43 36.97
C ASN A 14 17.21 37.73 37.75
N GLU A 15 17.37 36.46 38.10
CA GLU A 15 16.35 35.63 38.77
C GLU A 15 16.97 34.80 39.91
N PRO A 16 17.36 35.47 41.03
CA PRO A 16 17.90 34.70 42.16
C PRO A 16 16.79 33.89 42.84
N LYS A 17 17.13 32.68 43.29
CA LYS A 17 16.26 31.84 44.08
C LYS A 17 16.11 32.43 45.51
N LYS A 18 15.09 31.97 46.30
CA LYS A 18 14.86 32.43 47.68
C LYS A 18 16.06 32.26 48.61
N ASN A 19 17.00 31.35 48.29
CA ASN A 19 18.22 31.09 49.05
C ASN A 19 19.44 31.88 48.53
N GLY A 20 19.25 32.88 47.68
CA GLY A 20 20.33 33.70 47.07
C GLY A 20 21.10 33.01 45.97
N HIS A 21 20.82 31.74 45.62
CA HIS A 21 21.49 31.06 44.51
C HIS A 21 20.94 31.50 43.17
N VAL A 22 21.77 31.46 42.16
CA VAL A 22 21.41 31.73 40.76
C VAL A 22 21.70 30.53 39.86
N VAL A 23 20.90 30.39 38.82
CA VAL A 23 21.03 29.27 37.89
C VAL A 23 22.25 29.49 36.98
N ILE A 24 23.01 28.38 36.80
CA ILE A 24 24.11 28.33 35.84
C ILE A 24 23.55 28.05 34.46
N MET A 25 23.77 28.94 33.52
CA MET A 25 23.37 28.78 32.10
C MET A 25 24.54 28.26 31.28
N VAL A 26 24.18 27.50 30.25
CA VAL A 26 25.09 26.98 29.23
C VAL A 26 24.85 27.76 27.94
N ARG A 27 25.92 28.25 27.31
CA ARG A 27 25.91 28.86 25.98
C ARG A 27 26.78 28.01 25.05
N ILE A 28 26.21 27.54 23.96
CA ILE A 28 26.94 26.90 22.87
C ILE A 28 27.04 27.90 21.72
N THR A 29 28.23 28.09 21.19
CA THR A 29 28.48 28.95 20.02
C THR A 29 29.19 28.12 18.95
N VAL A 30 28.69 28.17 17.70
CA VAL A 30 29.29 27.53 16.52
C VAL A 30 29.25 28.56 15.39
N ASP A 31 30.41 28.90 14.86
CA ASP A 31 30.56 29.82 13.71
C ASP A 31 29.81 31.16 13.85
N GLY A 32 29.69 31.67 15.09
CA GLY A 32 29.01 32.94 15.41
C GLY A 32 27.57 32.77 15.88
N ASP A 33 26.89 31.71 15.50
CA ASP A 33 25.55 31.39 15.98
C ASP A 33 25.57 30.83 17.40
N GLN A 34 24.56 31.16 18.20
CA GLN A 34 24.55 30.77 19.62
C GLN A 34 23.16 30.29 20.10
N VAL A 35 23.17 29.35 21.03
CA VAL A 35 21.97 28.90 21.77
C VAL A 35 22.28 28.85 23.26
N GLN A 36 21.28 29.11 24.09
CA GLN A 36 21.41 29.11 25.54
C GLN A 36 20.36 28.22 26.20
N PHE A 37 20.73 27.55 27.29
CA PHE A 37 19.80 26.75 28.08
C PHE A 37 20.28 26.61 29.52
N SER A 38 19.40 26.20 30.42
CA SER A 38 19.73 25.99 31.83
C SER A 38 20.48 24.66 32.02
N SER A 39 21.57 24.69 32.77
CA SER A 39 22.25 23.47 33.22
C SER A 39 21.48 22.72 34.32
N LYS A 40 20.42 23.32 34.90
CA LYS A 40 19.69 22.88 36.10
C LYS A 40 20.53 22.88 37.38
N LEU A 41 21.76 23.40 37.33
CA LEU A 41 22.63 23.63 38.46
C LEU A 41 22.50 25.06 38.96
N ASP A 42 22.73 25.29 40.22
CA ASP A 42 22.76 26.64 40.84
C ASP A 42 23.90 26.80 41.81
N ILE A 43 24.31 28.03 42.04
CA ILE A 43 25.39 28.41 42.94
C ILE A 43 25.17 29.82 43.50
N HIS A 44 25.74 30.12 44.68
CA HIS A 44 25.80 31.50 45.16
C HIS A 44 26.74 32.33 44.26
N PRO A 45 26.39 33.58 43.85
CA PRO A 45 27.20 34.40 42.94
C PRO A 45 28.64 34.59 43.45
N ASP A 46 28.86 34.74 44.75
CA ASP A 46 30.18 34.96 45.33
C ASP A 46 31.13 33.76 45.16
N ASN A 47 30.57 32.56 44.95
CA ASN A 47 31.35 31.33 44.75
C ASN A 47 31.57 31.04 43.26
N TRP A 48 31.47 32.05 42.36
CA TRP A 48 31.58 31.87 40.92
C TRP A 48 32.66 32.77 40.29
N ASP A 49 33.62 32.15 39.62
CA ASP A 49 34.59 32.88 38.78
C ASP A 49 33.98 33.06 37.38
N THR A 50 33.66 34.33 37.07
CA THR A 50 33.05 34.69 35.77
C THR A 50 34.03 34.52 34.61
N LYS A 51 35.36 34.70 34.83
CA LYS A 51 36.38 34.54 33.80
C LYS A 51 36.65 33.07 33.47
N ALA A 52 36.77 32.26 34.53
CA ALA A 52 36.97 30.81 34.38
C ALA A 52 35.69 30.07 34.03
N GLY A 53 34.49 30.64 34.24
CA GLY A 53 33.19 29.97 34.08
C GLY A 53 33.05 28.76 35.00
N ARG A 54 33.51 28.84 36.24
CA ARG A 54 33.56 27.71 37.19
C ARG A 54 33.29 28.21 38.61
N ALA A 55 32.89 27.26 39.45
CA ALA A 55 32.76 27.49 40.88
C ALA A 55 34.14 27.54 41.55
N VAL A 56 34.31 28.50 42.46
CA VAL A 56 35.57 28.72 43.21
C VAL A 56 35.37 28.30 44.65
N ILE A 57 36.35 27.55 45.16
CA ILE A 57 36.41 27.19 46.55
C ILE A 57 36.87 28.44 47.34
N ASN A 58 36.02 28.93 48.24
CA ASN A 58 36.49 29.97 49.18
C ASN A 58 37.52 29.38 50.13
N LYS A 59 38.80 29.72 49.87
CA LYS A 59 39.95 29.20 50.69
C LYS A 59 39.90 29.60 52.17
N GLN A 60 39.07 30.59 52.50
CA GLN A 60 38.86 31.03 53.91
C GLN A 60 37.70 30.29 54.59
N SER A 61 36.89 29.52 53.84
CA SER A 61 35.83 28.72 54.42
C SER A 61 36.35 27.38 54.90
N THR A 62 36.21 27.12 56.20
CA THR A 62 36.50 25.85 56.85
C THR A 62 35.41 24.81 56.63
N ASP A 63 34.34 25.14 55.86
CA ASP A 63 33.22 24.24 55.59
C ASP A 63 33.58 23.19 54.55
N LYS A 64 33.94 22.00 55.01
CA LYS A 64 34.23 20.82 54.15
C LYS A 64 33.06 20.40 53.26
N LYS A 65 31.83 20.66 53.70
CA LYS A 65 30.61 20.30 52.90
C LYS A 65 30.48 21.20 51.68
N GLU A 66 30.69 22.50 51.81
CA GLU A 66 30.62 23.44 50.69
C GLU A 66 31.76 23.17 49.71
N ASN A 67 32.96 22.88 50.17
CA ASN A 67 34.09 22.53 49.33
C ASN A 67 33.86 21.27 48.51
N LEU A 68 33.23 20.25 49.09
CA LEU A 68 32.80 19.04 48.40
C LEU A 68 31.71 19.34 47.35
N ARG A 69 30.73 20.20 47.66
CA ARG A 69 29.67 20.63 46.74
C ARG A 69 30.24 21.37 45.53
N VAL A 70 31.16 22.32 45.73
CA VAL A 70 31.84 23.04 44.66
C VAL A 70 32.66 22.12 43.77
N SER A 71 33.35 21.13 44.37
CA SER A 71 34.11 20.13 43.62
C SER A 71 33.19 19.25 42.78
N SER A 72 32.09 18.75 43.34
CA SER A 72 31.09 17.99 42.62
C SER A 72 30.43 18.79 41.50
N LEU A 73 30.10 20.06 41.72
CA LEU A 73 29.51 20.96 40.74
C LEU A 73 30.44 21.17 39.54
N ASN A 74 31.75 21.44 39.82
CA ASN A 74 32.73 21.57 38.76
C ASN A 74 32.90 20.29 37.93
N LYS A 75 32.84 19.12 38.57
CA LYS A 75 32.86 17.82 37.88
C LYS A 75 31.66 17.68 36.94
N THR A 76 30.46 18.05 37.39
CA THR A 76 29.24 17.99 36.58
C THR A 76 29.30 18.98 35.41
N LEU A 77 29.89 20.21 35.59
CA LEU A 77 30.11 21.15 34.50
C LEU A 77 31.07 20.60 33.44
N ASP A 78 32.12 19.88 33.86
CA ASP A 78 33.05 19.22 32.95
C ASP A 78 32.39 18.07 32.17
N GLU A 79 31.53 17.27 32.83
CA GLU A 79 30.73 16.25 32.22
C GLU A 79 29.77 16.84 31.15
N ILE A 80 29.07 17.93 31.46
CA ILE A 80 28.21 18.67 30.50
C ILE A 80 29.04 19.17 29.32
N ARG A 81 30.19 19.77 29.55
CA ARG A 81 31.10 20.27 28.48
C ARG A 81 31.57 19.13 27.59
N SER A 82 31.95 17.99 28.16
CA SER A 82 32.40 16.81 27.42
C SER A 82 31.27 16.19 26.57
N ALA A 83 30.06 16.08 27.10
CA ALA A 83 28.92 15.59 26.37
C ALA A 83 28.55 16.50 25.17
N ILE A 84 28.54 17.84 25.39
CA ILE A 84 28.29 18.82 24.32
C ILE A 84 29.36 18.73 23.23
N THR A 85 30.64 18.59 23.62
CA THR A 85 31.77 18.45 22.68
C THR A 85 31.66 17.17 21.87
N MET A 86 31.25 16.05 22.51
CA MET A 86 31.01 14.79 21.82
C MET A 86 29.92 14.93 20.74
N HIS A 87 28.79 15.57 21.05
CA HIS A 87 27.74 15.83 20.07
C HIS A 87 28.20 16.72 18.92
N TYR A 88 28.95 17.78 19.18
CA TYR A 88 29.57 18.63 18.15
C TYR A 88 30.47 17.80 17.24
N THR A 89 31.41 17.04 17.81
CA THR A 89 32.35 16.20 17.03
C THR A 89 31.64 15.17 16.19
N ARG A 90 30.59 14.51 16.74
CA ARG A 90 29.75 13.57 15.98
C ARG A 90 29.11 14.24 14.78
N MET A 91 28.47 15.41 14.95
CA MET A 91 27.81 16.12 13.86
C MET A 91 28.81 16.57 12.79
N MET A 92 29.97 17.11 13.19
CA MET A 92 31.02 17.49 12.25
C MET A 92 31.54 16.30 11.44
N ASN A 93 31.67 15.13 12.05
CA ASN A 93 32.16 13.93 11.37
C ASN A 93 31.13 13.30 10.43
N VAL A 94 29.83 13.36 10.77
CA VAL A 94 28.76 12.74 9.99
C VAL A 94 28.18 13.70 8.94
N ASP A 95 27.84 14.92 9.35
CA ASP A 95 27.13 15.90 8.52
C ASP A 95 28.06 16.95 7.88
N GLY A 96 29.31 17.05 8.33
CA GLY A 96 30.26 18.05 7.89
C GLY A 96 29.99 19.46 8.45
N TYR A 97 28.92 19.66 9.22
CA TYR A 97 28.57 20.92 9.88
C TYR A 97 27.79 20.67 11.18
N ALA A 98 27.74 21.62 12.06
CA ALA A 98 26.99 21.55 13.31
C ALA A 98 26.23 22.87 13.57
N LEU A 99 24.96 22.75 14.02
CA LEU A 99 24.15 23.90 14.43
C LEU A 99 24.00 23.91 15.96
N PRO A 100 24.12 25.06 16.66
CA PRO A 100 24.00 25.13 18.12
C PRO A 100 22.70 24.51 18.66
N GLU A 101 21.55 24.74 17.99
CA GLU A 101 20.26 24.17 18.39
C GLU A 101 20.26 22.65 18.31
N LYS A 102 20.84 22.07 17.28
CA LYS A 102 20.93 20.61 17.15
C LYS A 102 21.78 20.00 18.25
N ILE A 103 22.92 20.63 18.57
CA ILE A 103 23.78 20.18 19.67
C ILE A 103 23.04 20.25 21.00
N ARG A 104 22.34 21.37 21.30
CA ARG A 104 21.50 21.51 22.49
C ARG A 104 20.43 20.41 22.55
N ASN A 105 19.72 20.18 21.45
CA ASN A 105 18.64 19.20 21.39
C ASN A 105 19.18 17.77 21.61
N ALA A 106 20.34 17.44 21.01
CA ALA A 106 21.03 16.19 21.23
C ALA A 106 21.41 16.00 22.72
N PHE A 107 22.03 17.02 23.33
CA PHE A 107 22.40 17.00 24.74
C PHE A 107 21.21 16.87 25.68
N LEU A 108 20.08 17.54 25.37
CA LEU A 108 18.85 17.48 26.17
C LEU A 108 17.99 16.24 25.89
N GLY A 109 18.39 15.36 24.96
CA GLY A 109 17.57 14.24 24.51
C GLY A 109 16.29 14.68 23.77
N LEU A 110 16.30 15.91 23.22
CA LEU A 110 15.22 16.49 22.41
C LEU A 110 15.49 16.32 20.92
N GLU A 111 16.45 15.48 20.54
CA GLU A 111 16.60 15.10 19.13
C GLU A 111 15.27 14.57 18.62
N GLU A 112 14.80 15.09 17.50
CA GLU A 112 13.73 14.40 16.76
C GLU A 112 14.23 12.96 16.56
N LYS A 113 13.54 12.00 17.15
CA LYS A 113 13.84 10.59 16.91
C LYS A 113 13.92 10.42 15.42
N GLU A 114 15.08 9.97 14.92
CA GLU A 114 15.26 9.72 13.49
C GLU A 114 14.04 8.96 13.02
N LYS A 115 13.36 9.54 12.03
CA LYS A 115 12.11 8.96 11.53
C LYS A 115 12.48 7.69 10.79
N THR A 116 12.22 6.57 11.45
CA THR A 116 12.59 5.24 11.04
C THR A 116 11.52 4.61 10.15
N LEU A 117 11.85 3.59 9.41
CA LEU A 117 10.95 2.91 8.47
C LEU A 117 9.69 2.36 9.14
N ILE A 118 9.84 1.65 10.27
CA ILE A 118 8.69 1.04 10.97
C ILE A 118 7.82 2.11 11.62
N SER A 119 8.42 3.23 12.05
CA SER A 119 7.68 4.40 12.53
C SER A 119 6.77 4.96 11.44
N TYR A 120 7.26 5.12 10.18
CA TYR A 120 6.44 5.56 9.05
C TYR A 120 5.39 4.53 8.63
N PHE A 121 5.72 3.24 8.64
CA PHE A 121 4.72 2.19 8.43
C PHE A 121 3.56 2.31 9.42
N THR A 122 3.88 2.49 10.70
CA THR A 122 2.89 2.61 11.77
C THR A 122 2.01 3.84 11.56
N GLN A 123 2.62 5.01 11.33
CA GLN A 123 1.89 6.25 11.08
C GLN A 123 0.99 6.16 9.83
N HIS A 124 1.50 5.61 8.73
CA HIS A 124 0.72 5.40 7.52
C HIS A 124 -0.47 4.48 7.78
N ASN A 125 -0.24 3.35 8.45
CA ASN A 125 -1.27 2.35 8.69
C ASN A 125 -2.36 2.87 9.64
N GLU A 126 -2.01 3.66 10.66
CA GLU A 126 -2.96 4.36 11.53
C GLU A 126 -3.83 5.36 10.74
N GLN A 127 -3.22 6.16 9.84
CA GLN A 127 -3.96 7.05 8.97
C GLN A 127 -4.85 6.29 7.99
N TYR A 128 -4.37 5.15 7.48
CA TYR A 128 -5.13 4.29 6.57
C TYR A 128 -6.32 3.63 7.28
N ALA A 129 -6.16 3.20 8.53
CA ALA A 129 -7.22 2.63 9.36
C ALA A 129 -8.42 3.56 9.51
N LYS A 130 -8.18 4.88 9.65
CA LYS A 130 -9.25 5.91 9.75
C LYS A 130 -10.09 6.02 8.46
N LYS A 131 -9.59 5.53 7.33
CA LYS A 131 -10.27 5.54 6.02
C LYS A 131 -11.07 4.26 5.77
N VAL A 132 -10.85 3.20 6.56
CA VAL A 132 -11.54 1.92 6.41
C VAL A 132 -13.04 2.09 6.61
N GLY A 133 -13.83 1.48 5.73
CA GLY A 133 -15.30 1.62 5.70
C GLY A 133 -15.83 2.89 5.00
N LYS A 134 -14.95 3.86 4.68
CA LYS A 134 -15.31 5.05 3.91
C LYS A 134 -14.73 5.01 2.49
N THR A 135 -13.41 5.17 2.37
CA THR A 135 -12.68 5.24 1.10
C THR A 135 -11.68 4.10 0.93
N ALA A 136 -11.51 3.26 1.94
CA ALA A 136 -10.57 2.15 1.95
C ALA A 136 -11.23 0.87 2.46
N THR A 137 -10.71 -0.29 2.03
CA THR A 137 -11.22 -1.60 2.47
C THR A 137 -10.35 -2.17 3.59
N GLN A 138 -11.00 -2.90 4.52
CA GLN A 138 -10.31 -3.65 5.59
C GLN A 138 -9.22 -4.58 5.01
N LYS A 139 -9.51 -5.22 3.87
CA LYS A 139 -8.56 -6.14 3.21
C LYS A 139 -7.27 -5.43 2.76
N THR A 140 -7.34 -4.19 2.32
CA THR A 140 -6.15 -3.41 1.92
C THR A 140 -5.37 -2.99 3.16
N TYR A 141 -6.05 -2.56 4.23
CA TYR A 141 -5.41 -2.26 5.51
C TYR A 141 -4.63 -3.46 6.05
N SER A 142 -5.26 -4.65 6.12
CA SER A 142 -4.59 -5.87 6.59
C SER A 142 -3.34 -6.23 5.76
N ARG A 143 -3.33 -5.90 4.46
CA ARG A 143 -2.15 -6.12 3.60
C ARG A 143 -0.99 -5.17 3.94
N TYR A 144 -1.26 -3.92 4.34
CA TYR A 144 -0.23 -3.00 4.81
C TYR A 144 0.32 -3.44 6.18
N GLU A 145 -0.55 -3.89 7.10
CA GLU A 145 -0.12 -4.46 8.39
C GLU A 145 0.76 -5.70 8.19
N LEU A 146 0.36 -6.61 7.30
CA LEU A 146 1.18 -7.78 6.98
C LEU A 146 2.52 -7.37 6.34
N THR A 147 2.54 -6.31 5.53
CA THR A 147 3.80 -5.81 4.94
C THR A 147 4.73 -5.26 6.02
N LYS A 148 4.19 -4.52 7.00
CA LYS A 148 4.96 -4.03 8.16
C LYS A 148 5.55 -5.18 8.96
N LEU A 149 4.75 -6.22 9.26
CA LEU A 149 5.23 -7.42 9.97
C LEU A 149 6.38 -8.10 9.22
N ARG A 150 6.24 -8.34 7.92
CA ARG A 150 7.30 -8.96 7.10
C ARG A 150 8.56 -8.10 7.03
N MET A 151 8.43 -6.78 7.07
CA MET A 151 9.58 -5.86 7.12
C MET A 151 10.31 -5.96 8.46
N ILE A 152 9.59 -6.03 9.59
CA ILE A 152 10.19 -6.20 10.93
C ILE A 152 10.94 -7.53 11.00
N GLU A 153 10.30 -8.63 10.56
CA GLU A 153 10.93 -9.96 10.53
C GLU A 153 12.19 -9.96 9.66
N PHE A 154 12.15 -9.33 8.49
CA PHE A 154 13.28 -9.19 7.58
C PHE A 154 14.44 -8.42 8.22
N LEU A 155 14.18 -7.23 8.78
CA LEU A 155 15.22 -6.42 9.43
C LEU A 155 15.86 -7.18 10.60
N GLN A 156 15.06 -7.87 11.40
CA GLN A 156 15.56 -8.66 12.52
C GLN A 156 16.40 -9.85 12.05
N LYS A 157 15.99 -10.54 10.99
CA LYS A 157 16.67 -11.74 10.51
C LYS A 157 17.98 -11.39 9.78
N GLU A 158 17.92 -10.49 8.81
CA GLU A 158 19.06 -10.19 7.92
C GLU A 158 20.06 -9.20 8.53
N TYR A 159 19.57 -8.21 9.27
CA TYR A 159 20.41 -7.11 9.76
C TYR A 159 20.53 -7.07 11.29
N LYS A 160 19.79 -7.90 12.04
CA LYS A 160 19.72 -7.87 13.52
C LYS A 160 19.24 -6.53 14.06
N LEU A 161 18.45 -5.80 13.29
CA LEU A 161 17.88 -4.50 13.61
C LEU A 161 16.40 -4.62 13.93
N SER A 162 15.92 -3.84 14.89
CA SER A 162 14.47 -3.69 15.15
C SER A 162 13.82 -2.67 14.21
N ASP A 163 14.59 -1.72 13.68
CA ASP A 163 14.16 -0.67 12.77
C ASP A 163 15.38 -0.04 12.07
N ILE A 164 15.18 0.74 11.01
CA ILE A 164 16.24 1.40 10.23
C ILE A 164 15.84 2.84 9.90
N PRO A 165 16.75 3.85 10.01
CA PRO A 165 16.51 5.19 9.52
C PRO A 165 16.17 5.17 8.02
N VAL A 166 15.11 5.90 7.59
CA VAL A 166 14.68 5.88 6.18
C VAL A 166 15.80 6.36 5.24
N LYS A 167 16.65 7.26 5.69
CA LYS A 167 17.79 7.79 4.90
C LYS A 167 18.89 6.75 4.62
N GLU A 168 18.96 5.70 5.42
CA GLU A 168 19.95 4.61 5.28
C GLU A 168 19.47 3.49 4.35
N ILE A 169 18.23 3.55 3.89
CA ILE A 169 17.67 2.56 3.00
C ILE A 169 18.28 2.72 1.60
N THR A 170 18.85 1.62 1.10
CA THR A 170 19.48 1.52 -0.22
C THR A 170 18.71 0.55 -1.12
N VAL A 171 19.04 0.53 -2.41
CA VAL A 171 18.49 -0.46 -3.36
C VAL A 171 18.78 -1.90 -2.90
N THR A 172 19.93 -2.15 -2.28
CA THR A 172 20.29 -3.46 -1.73
C THR A 172 19.30 -3.94 -0.66
N HIS A 173 18.80 -3.05 0.20
CA HIS A 173 17.76 -3.41 1.18
C HIS A 173 16.45 -3.83 0.50
N ILE A 174 16.11 -3.19 -0.64
CA ILE A 174 14.91 -3.53 -1.43
C ILE A 174 15.06 -4.91 -2.07
N GLU A 175 16.21 -5.18 -2.68
CA GLU A 175 16.52 -6.47 -3.31
C GLU A 175 16.57 -7.61 -2.29
N ASN A 176 17.22 -7.40 -1.14
CA ASN A 176 17.27 -8.36 -0.06
C ASN A 176 15.89 -8.63 0.55
N PHE A 177 15.04 -7.60 0.70
CA PHE A 177 13.66 -7.80 1.14
C PHE A 177 12.86 -8.63 0.14
N TYR A 178 13.03 -8.39 -1.17
CA TYR A 178 12.41 -9.22 -2.20
C TYR A 178 12.89 -10.67 -2.11
N LEU A 179 14.20 -10.91 -1.98
CA LEU A 179 14.78 -12.24 -1.84
C LEU A 179 14.28 -12.97 -0.59
N TYR A 180 14.25 -12.27 0.56
CA TYR A 180 13.68 -12.78 1.80
C TYR A 180 12.23 -13.26 1.61
N LEU A 181 11.40 -12.45 0.94
CA LEU A 181 10.01 -12.83 0.66
C LEU A 181 9.91 -14.06 -0.24
N ARG A 182 10.82 -14.20 -1.20
CA ARG A 182 10.84 -15.34 -2.14
C ARG A 182 11.33 -16.63 -1.51
N GLN A 183 12.39 -16.55 -0.71
CA GLN A 183 13.11 -17.72 -0.17
C GLN A 183 12.55 -18.16 1.18
N GLU A 184 12.37 -17.21 2.09
CA GLU A 184 11.98 -17.53 3.48
C GLU A 184 10.47 -17.53 3.68
N CYS A 185 9.74 -16.64 2.98
CA CYS A 185 8.29 -16.59 3.05
C CYS A 185 7.60 -17.43 1.95
N GLU A 186 8.37 -18.02 1.03
CA GLU A 186 7.92 -18.89 -0.07
C GLU A 186 6.76 -18.30 -0.91
N VAL A 187 6.65 -16.95 -0.99
CA VAL A 187 5.58 -16.33 -1.75
C VAL A 187 5.92 -16.24 -3.24
N SER A 188 4.90 -16.27 -4.11
CA SER A 188 5.10 -16.11 -5.55
C SER A 188 5.69 -14.75 -5.90
N ASN A 189 6.38 -14.64 -7.06
CA ASN A 189 6.98 -13.39 -7.54
C ASN A 189 6.00 -12.21 -7.49
N ASN A 190 4.81 -12.38 -8.06
CA ASN A 190 3.81 -11.30 -8.08
C ASN A 190 3.34 -10.89 -6.68
N THR A 191 3.34 -11.80 -5.71
CA THR A 191 3.03 -11.50 -4.32
C THR A 191 4.17 -10.72 -3.67
N ALA A 192 5.43 -11.17 -3.85
CA ALA A 192 6.61 -10.47 -3.36
C ALA A 192 6.69 -9.04 -3.91
N MET A 193 6.51 -8.87 -5.23
CA MET A 193 6.49 -7.55 -5.86
C MET A 193 5.42 -6.62 -5.29
N LYS A 194 4.25 -7.14 -4.88
CA LYS A 194 3.22 -6.34 -4.21
C LYS A 194 3.60 -5.93 -2.79
N PHE A 195 4.39 -6.72 -2.06
CA PHE A 195 4.97 -6.30 -0.80
C PHE A 195 5.97 -5.16 -1.02
N VAL A 196 6.85 -5.32 -2.00
CA VAL A 196 7.85 -4.30 -2.38
C VAL A 196 7.18 -3.00 -2.85
N GLN A 197 6.09 -3.06 -3.62
CA GLN A 197 5.31 -1.87 -3.99
C GLN A 197 4.72 -1.15 -2.77
N ARG A 198 4.24 -1.87 -1.76
CA ARG A 198 3.74 -1.25 -0.52
C ARG A 198 4.88 -0.63 0.28
N PHE A 199 6.04 -1.27 0.32
CA PHE A 199 7.25 -0.68 0.90
C PHE A 199 7.58 0.66 0.22
N HIS A 200 7.62 0.70 -1.11
CA HIS A 200 7.79 1.96 -1.86
C HIS A 200 6.74 3.01 -1.49
N THR A 201 5.47 2.62 -1.35
CA THR A 201 4.40 3.53 -0.92
C THR A 201 4.70 4.17 0.44
N ILE A 202 5.32 3.45 1.38
CA ILE A 202 5.71 4.00 2.69
C ILE A 202 6.86 5.01 2.55
N LEU A 203 7.85 4.76 1.68
CA LEU A 203 8.91 5.74 1.43
C LEU A 203 8.36 7.02 0.80
N LEU A 204 7.45 6.90 -0.17
CA LEU A 204 6.74 8.05 -0.74
C LEU A 204 5.90 8.79 0.29
N PHE A 205 5.31 8.08 1.25
CA PHE A 205 4.59 8.69 2.38
C PHE A 205 5.55 9.47 3.29
N ALA A 206 6.76 8.94 3.56
CA ALA A 206 7.78 9.63 4.33
C ALA A 206 8.22 10.93 3.63
N GLN A 207 8.44 10.92 2.31
CA GLN A 207 8.76 12.12 1.52
C GLN A 207 7.64 13.16 1.58
N LYS A 208 6.38 12.73 1.40
CA LYS A 208 5.21 13.63 1.52
C LYS A 208 5.04 14.21 2.93
N SER A 209 5.56 13.53 3.94
CA SER A 209 5.59 13.99 5.34
C SER A 209 6.78 14.93 5.64
N GLY A 210 7.52 15.36 4.61
CA GLY A 210 8.62 16.34 4.73
C GLY A 210 10.00 15.73 4.97
N LEU A 211 10.18 14.39 4.89
CA LEU A 211 11.49 13.78 4.97
C LEU A 211 12.20 13.85 3.61
N SER A 212 13.34 14.57 3.54
CA SER A 212 14.16 14.64 2.32
C SER A 212 15.17 13.51 2.29
N PHE A 213 15.13 12.68 1.23
CA PHE A 213 16.11 11.63 0.92
C PHE A 213 16.03 11.27 -0.57
N ILE A 214 17.07 10.62 -1.08
CA ILE A 214 17.08 10.09 -2.45
C ILE A 214 16.25 8.79 -2.45
N ASP A 215 15.26 8.70 -3.33
CA ASP A 215 14.41 7.50 -3.44
C ASP A 215 15.26 6.30 -3.93
N PRO A 216 15.47 5.27 -3.10
CA PRO A 216 16.24 4.10 -3.49
C PRO A 216 15.54 3.23 -4.55
N PHE A 217 14.24 3.47 -4.79
CA PHE A 217 13.49 2.79 -5.85
C PHE A 217 13.73 3.36 -7.25
N GLY A 218 14.43 4.49 -7.40
CA GLY A 218 14.66 5.13 -8.71
C GLY A 218 15.24 4.18 -9.77
N ASN A 219 16.07 3.24 -9.36
CA ASN A 219 16.68 2.22 -10.23
C ASN A 219 16.06 0.81 -10.09
N PHE A 220 15.04 0.64 -9.22
CA PHE A 220 14.41 -0.66 -9.01
C PHE A 220 13.28 -0.89 -10.02
N LYS A 221 13.35 -2.01 -10.77
CA LYS A 221 12.30 -2.38 -11.74
C LYS A 221 11.34 -3.40 -11.15
N PHE A 222 10.06 -3.05 -11.13
CA PHE A 222 9.00 -3.98 -10.72
C PHE A 222 8.68 -4.98 -11.84
N ASN A 223 9.24 -6.17 -11.76
CA ASN A 223 9.03 -7.24 -12.76
C ASN A 223 7.92 -8.18 -12.29
N PHE A 224 6.75 -8.07 -12.91
CA PHE A 224 5.63 -8.97 -12.67
C PHE A 224 5.57 -10.07 -13.72
N ASP A 225 5.36 -11.31 -13.27
CA ASP A 225 5.07 -12.41 -14.17
C ASP A 225 3.72 -12.22 -14.83
N LYS A 226 3.65 -12.47 -16.12
CA LYS A 226 2.36 -12.49 -16.84
C LYS A 226 1.56 -13.68 -16.35
N THR A 227 0.38 -13.42 -15.81
CA THR A 227 -0.53 -14.47 -15.35
C THR A 227 -1.60 -14.69 -16.41
N ASP A 228 -1.56 -15.84 -17.06
CA ASP A 228 -2.68 -16.30 -17.87
C ASP A 228 -3.64 -17.10 -16.97
N ARG A 229 -4.87 -16.61 -16.86
CA ARG A 229 -5.93 -17.28 -16.08
C ARG A 229 -6.81 -18.15 -16.93
N GLY A 230 -6.63 -18.09 -18.25
CA GLY A 230 -7.50 -18.77 -19.20
C GLY A 230 -8.95 -18.26 -19.17
N TYR A 231 -9.80 -18.99 -19.84
CA TYR A 231 -11.26 -18.83 -19.87
C TYR A 231 -11.91 -20.18 -20.18
N LEU A 232 -13.21 -20.31 -19.97
CA LEU A 232 -13.98 -21.48 -20.37
C LEU A 232 -14.44 -21.30 -21.83
N THR A 233 -14.33 -22.37 -22.62
CA THR A 233 -14.93 -22.43 -23.97
C THR A 233 -16.44 -22.55 -23.86
N GLN A 234 -17.15 -22.30 -24.98
CA GLN A 234 -18.61 -22.47 -25.03
C GLN A 234 -19.02 -23.90 -24.61
N GLU A 235 -18.30 -24.91 -25.10
CA GLU A 235 -18.57 -26.34 -24.78
C GLU A 235 -18.43 -26.61 -23.28
N GLU A 236 -17.41 -26.06 -22.62
CA GLU A 236 -17.21 -26.18 -21.17
C GLU A 236 -18.32 -25.46 -20.38
N ILE A 237 -18.74 -24.27 -20.86
CA ILE A 237 -19.83 -23.49 -20.24
C ILE A 237 -21.15 -24.31 -20.37
N ASP A 238 -21.42 -24.86 -21.55
CA ASP A 238 -22.62 -25.67 -21.82
C ASP A 238 -22.60 -26.96 -21.02
N THR A 239 -21.43 -27.62 -20.90
CA THR A 239 -21.28 -28.81 -20.05
C THR A 239 -21.64 -28.52 -18.60
N ILE A 240 -21.21 -27.38 -18.06
CA ILE A 240 -21.55 -26.96 -16.69
C ILE A 240 -23.06 -26.62 -16.60
N TYR A 241 -23.60 -25.90 -17.57
CA TYR A 241 -24.97 -25.40 -17.54
C TYR A 241 -25.99 -26.54 -17.60
N TYR A 242 -25.82 -27.51 -18.51
CA TYR A 242 -26.76 -28.63 -18.70
C TYR A 242 -26.54 -29.80 -17.74
N LYS A 243 -25.44 -29.74 -16.92
CA LYS A 243 -25.21 -30.81 -15.93
C LYS A 243 -26.25 -30.78 -14.83
N GLU A 244 -26.91 -31.90 -14.66
CA GLU A 244 -27.80 -32.11 -13.52
C GLU A 244 -26.99 -32.46 -12.25
N PHE A 245 -27.29 -31.77 -11.17
CA PHE A 245 -26.68 -32.02 -9.87
C PHE A 245 -27.71 -32.48 -8.88
N LYS A 246 -27.46 -33.61 -8.21
CA LYS A 246 -28.33 -34.14 -7.13
C LYS A 246 -28.35 -33.19 -5.92
N SER A 247 -27.33 -32.36 -5.73
CA SER A 247 -27.20 -31.45 -4.63
C SER A 247 -27.62 -30.02 -5.03
N LYS A 248 -28.66 -29.48 -4.35
CA LYS A 248 -29.15 -28.12 -4.55
C LYS A 248 -28.04 -27.05 -4.35
N ARG A 249 -27.06 -27.34 -3.46
CA ARG A 249 -25.93 -26.39 -3.25
C ARG A 249 -25.07 -26.23 -4.50
N LEU A 250 -24.80 -27.32 -5.21
CA LEU A 250 -24.02 -27.30 -6.46
C LEU A 250 -24.82 -26.62 -7.58
N GLU A 251 -26.12 -26.91 -7.65
CA GLU A 251 -27.04 -26.29 -8.60
C GLU A 251 -27.08 -24.77 -8.41
N HIS A 252 -27.18 -24.27 -7.16
CA HIS A 252 -27.16 -22.85 -6.85
C HIS A 252 -25.85 -22.17 -7.27
N VAL A 253 -24.72 -22.85 -7.01
CA VAL A 253 -23.39 -22.31 -7.38
C VAL A 253 -23.21 -22.33 -8.89
N ARG A 254 -23.63 -23.39 -9.59
CA ARG A 254 -23.65 -23.47 -11.04
C ARG A 254 -24.44 -22.32 -11.65
N ASP A 255 -25.66 -22.10 -11.21
CA ASP A 255 -26.54 -21.06 -11.78
C ASP A 255 -25.98 -19.67 -11.56
N ALA A 256 -25.49 -19.35 -10.37
CA ALA A 256 -24.83 -18.07 -10.11
C ALA A 256 -23.53 -17.88 -10.94
N PHE A 257 -22.76 -18.95 -11.15
CA PHE A 257 -21.56 -18.93 -11.96
C PHE A 257 -21.87 -18.74 -13.46
N ILE A 258 -22.83 -19.51 -13.98
CA ILE A 258 -23.29 -19.37 -15.38
C ILE A 258 -23.88 -17.99 -15.62
N PHE A 259 -24.66 -17.46 -14.69
CA PHE A 259 -25.13 -16.06 -14.78
C PHE A 259 -23.95 -15.09 -14.94
N SER A 260 -22.87 -15.27 -14.18
CA SER A 260 -21.65 -14.48 -14.35
C SER A 260 -20.94 -14.72 -15.68
N CYS A 261 -20.97 -15.92 -16.22
CA CYS A 261 -20.40 -16.25 -17.53
C CYS A 261 -21.12 -15.49 -18.67
N TYR A 262 -22.40 -15.15 -18.51
CA TYR A 262 -23.19 -14.43 -19.51
C TYR A 262 -23.44 -12.95 -19.20
N THR A 263 -22.98 -12.45 -18.05
CA THR A 263 -23.12 -11.03 -17.66
C THR A 263 -21.79 -10.33 -17.38
N GLY A 264 -20.73 -11.11 -17.11
CA GLY A 264 -19.42 -10.57 -16.73
C GLY A 264 -19.38 -9.94 -15.34
N LEU A 265 -20.46 -10.00 -14.56
CA LEU A 265 -20.51 -9.46 -13.21
C LEU A 265 -19.54 -10.21 -12.30
N PRO A 266 -18.71 -9.51 -11.49
CA PRO A 266 -17.87 -10.12 -10.49
C PRO A 266 -18.71 -10.58 -9.28
N TYR A 267 -18.14 -11.43 -8.45
CA TYR A 267 -18.79 -11.94 -7.24
C TYR A 267 -19.45 -10.87 -6.37
N CYS A 268 -18.74 -9.76 -6.10
CA CYS A 268 -19.24 -8.68 -5.24
C CYS A 268 -20.55 -8.08 -5.78
N ASP A 269 -20.64 -7.90 -7.08
CA ASP A 269 -21.77 -7.22 -7.73
C ASP A 269 -22.97 -8.18 -7.86
N ILE A 270 -22.73 -9.49 -8.07
CA ILE A 270 -23.79 -10.51 -8.02
C ILE A 270 -24.32 -10.71 -6.59
N TYR A 271 -23.45 -10.68 -5.60
CA TYR A 271 -23.86 -10.85 -4.20
C TYR A 271 -24.83 -9.75 -3.74
N THR A 272 -24.71 -8.55 -4.32
CA THR A 272 -25.56 -7.38 -4.02
C THR A 272 -26.59 -7.07 -5.11
N LEU A 273 -26.76 -7.96 -6.10
CA LEU A 273 -27.70 -7.76 -7.20
C LEU A 273 -29.15 -7.81 -6.68
N SER A 274 -29.91 -6.79 -6.99
CA SER A 274 -31.32 -6.64 -6.61
C SER A 274 -32.23 -6.37 -7.81
N SER A 275 -33.55 -6.38 -7.57
CA SER A 275 -34.53 -6.05 -8.62
C SER A 275 -34.40 -4.61 -9.12
N GLU A 276 -33.90 -3.69 -8.30
CA GLU A 276 -33.66 -2.28 -8.66
C GLU A 276 -32.56 -2.12 -9.73
N ASP A 277 -31.65 -3.10 -9.80
CA ASP A 277 -30.58 -3.12 -10.81
C ASP A 277 -31.06 -3.61 -12.18
N ILE A 278 -32.28 -4.21 -12.27
CA ILE A 278 -32.87 -4.72 -13.53
C ILE A 278 -33.81 -3.64 -14.09
N LYS A 279 -33.42 -3.04 -15.21
CA LYS A 279 -34.18 -1.95 -15.86
C LYS A 279 -34.50 -2.31 -17.30
N ILE A 280 -35.49 -1.62 -17.87
CA ILE A 280 -35.76 -1.72 -19.31
C ILE A 280 -34.78 -0.77 -20.03
N GLY A 281 -34.01 -1.33 -20.95
CA GLY A 281 -33.06 -0.60 -21.77
C GLY A 281 -33.70 0.11 -22.99
N VAL A 282 -32.84 0.74 -23.77
CA VAL A 282 -33.26 1.49 -24.98
C VAL A 282 -33.88 0.61 -26.09
N ASP A 283 -33.66 -0.69 -26.03
CA ASP A 283 -34.18 -1.70 -26.95
C ASP A 283 -35.45 -2.39 -26.43
N GLY A 284 -36.04 -1.92 -25.32
CA GLY A 284 -37.22 -2.51 -24.69
C GLY A 284 -36.94 -3.81 -23.94
N LYS A 285 -35.69 -4.27 -23.84
CA LYS A 285 -35.30 -5.50 -23.17
C LYS A 285 -34.82 -5.23 -21.76
N LYS A 286 -34.74 -6.29 -20.93
CA LYS A 286 -34.18 -6.20 -19.56
C LYS A 286 -32.66 -6.05 -19.63
N TRP A 287 -32.14 -5.08 -18.92
CA TRP A 287 -30.71 -4.79 -18.74
C TRP A 287 -30.35 -4.78 -17.26
N ILE A 288 -29.10 -5.12 -16.94
CA ILE A 288 -28.52 -4.80 -15.65
C ILE A 288 -27.86 -3.44 -15.78
N MET A 289 -28.25 -2.49 -14.90
CA MET A 289 -27.66 -1.18 -14.74
C MET A 289 -27.22 -1.05 -13.28
N LYS A 290 -25.92 -1.22 -13.03
CA LYS A 290 -25.38 -1.33 -11.68
C LYS A 290 -24.02 -0.67 -11.56
N ASP A 291 -23.86 0.12 -10.49
CA ASP A 291 -22.56 0.64 -10.10
C ASP A 291 -21.67 -0.48 -9.57
N ARG A 292 -20.45 -0.55 -10.11
CA ARG A 292 -19.47 -1.52 -9.61
C ARG A 292 -19.03 -1.17 -8.21
N GLY A 293 -19.23 -2.08 -7.26
CA GLY A 293 -18.88 -1.89 -5.85
C GLY A 293 -17.40 -1.57 -5.57
N LYS A 294 -16.48 -1.84 -6.55
CA LYS A 294 -15.05 -1.55 -6.40
C LYS A 294 -14.63 -0.20 -6.98
N THR A 295 -15.28 0.28 -8.04
CA THR A 295 -14.83 1.44 -8.83
C THR A 295 -15.84 2.55 -8.92
N GLY A 296 -17.10 2.31 -8.52
CA GLY A 296 -18.21 3.25 -8.68
C GLY A 296 -18.58 3.52 -10.15
N VAL A 297 -18.05 2.73 -11.10
CA VAL A 297 -18.36 2.89 -12.52
C VAL A 297 -19.59 2.08 -12.86
N GLU A 298 -20.56 2.69 -13.49
CA GLU A 298 -21.79 2.05 -13.92
C GLU A 298 -21.53 1.03 -15.04
N SER A 299 -22.10 -0.17 -14.90
CA SER A 299 -22.09 -1.26 -15.88
C SER A 299 -23.47 -1.36 -16.53
N PHE A 300 -23.51 -1.44 -17.84
CA PHE A 300 -24.72 -1.59 -18.65
C PHE A 300 -24.66 -2.92 -19.39
N ILE A 301 -25.45 -3.89 -18.98
CA ILE A 301 -25.37 -5.27 -19.49
C ILE A 301 -26.74 -5.70 -20.00
N PRO A 302 -26.95 -5.82 -21.34
CA PRO A 302 -28.14 -6.44 -21.90
C PRO A 302 -28.25 -7.88 -21.43
N LEU A 303 -29.43 -8.31 -20.93
CA LEU A 303 -29.65 -9.67 -20.50
C LEU A 303 -29.97 -10.56 -21.71
N LEU A 304 -29.14 -11.58 -21.89
CA LEU A 304 -29.37 -12.67 -22.84
C LEU A 304 -30.38 -13.68 -22.25
N GLN A 305 -30.83 -14.66 -23.05
CA GLN A 305 -31.88 -15.60 -22.62
C GLN A 305 -31.48 -16.43 -21.39
N ILE A 306 -30.27 -16.99 -21.36
CA ILE A 306 -29.79 -17.82 -20.24
C ILE A 306 -29.82 -17.08 -18.89
N PRO A 307 -29.29 -15.86 -18.75
CA PRO A 307 -29.49 -15.06 -17.54
C PRO A 307 -30.95 -14.81 -17.17
N LEU A 308 -31.83 -14.57 -18.16
CA LEU A 308 -33.28 -14.38 -17.92
C LEU A 308 -33.92 -15.64 -17.35
N ASP A 309 -33.62 -16.80 -17.91
CA ASP A 309 -34.12 -18.10 -17.43
C ASP A 309 -33.67 -18.41 -16.00
N ILE A 310 -32.39 -18.09 -15.68
CA ILE A 310 -31.86 -18.24 -14.33
C ILE A 310 -32.58 -17.28 -13.36
N LEU A 311 -32.82 -16.02 -13.73
CA LEU A 311 -33.58 -15.10 -12.87
C LEU A 311 -35.02 -15.60 -12.64
N ALA A 312 -35.71 -16.04 -13.67
CA ALA A 312 -37.06 -16.59 -13.56
C ALA A 312 -37.12 -17.83 -12.66
N LYS A 313 -36.09 -18.68 -12.70
CA LYS A 313 -36.00 -19.87 -11.83
C LYS A 313 -36.00 -19.50 -10.34
N TYR A 314 -35.42 -18.38 -9.94
CA TYR A 314 -35.29 -17.95 -8.54
C TYR A 314 -36.27 -16.85 -8.13
N GLU A 315 -37.09 -16.34 -9.04
CA GLU A 315 -38.07 -15.28 -8.78
C GLU A 315 -39.00 -15.68 -7.62
N GLY A 316 -39.12 -14.80 -6.61
CA GLY A 316 -39.97 -15.03 -5.44
C GLY A 316 -39.51 -16.14 -4.48
N LYS A 317 -38.42 -16.89 -4.79
CA LYS A 317 -37.97 -18.03 -3.98
C LYS A 317 -36.88 -17.71 -2.98
N LEU A 318 -36.22 -16.59 -3.12
CA LEU A 318 -35.09 -16.17 -2.27
C LEU A 318 -35.51 -15.12 -1.24
N LYS A 319 -34.94 -15.22 -0.04
CA LYS A 319 -35.19 -14.25 1.03
C LYS A 319 -34.40 -12.94 0.79
N ASN A 320 -34.85 -11.84 1.41
CA ASN A 320 -34.17 -10.53 1.45
C ASN A 320 -33.94 -9.86 0.07
N GLY A 321 -34.87 -10.05 -0.89
CA GLY A 321 -34.82 -9.41 -2.21
C GLY A 321 -33.66 -9.83 -3.11
N LYS A 322 -32.95 -10.91 -2.78
CA LYS A 322 -31.87 -11.44 -3.61
C LYS A 322 -32.43 -12.06 -4.88
N LEU A 323 -31.76 -11.82 -6.01
CA LEU A 323 -32.12 -12.43 -7.30
C LEU A 323 -31.45 -13.77 -7.54
N LEU A 324 -30.31 -14.03 -6.89
CA LEU A 324 -29.51 -15.24 -7.08
C LEU A 324 -29.07 -15.85 -5.74
N PRO A 325 -28.95 -17.18 -5.66
CA PRO A 325 -28.57 -17.91 -4.42
C PRO A 325 -27.05 -17.85 -4.20
N VAL A 326 -26.50 -16.67 -3.92
CA VAL A 326 -25.06 -16.45 -3.77
C VAL A 326 -24.65 -16.64 -2.30
N ILE A 327 -23.69 -17.55 -2.08
CA ILE A 327 -23.05 -17.82 -0.79
C ILE A 327 -21.67 -17.10 -0.72
N SER A 328 -20.90 -17.30 0.35
CA SER A 328 -19.57 -16.63 0.48
C SER A 328 -18.62 -17.00 -0.69
N ASN A 329 -17.77 -16.05 -1.10
CA ASN A 329 -16.85 -16.24 -2.23
C ASN A 329 -15.90 -17.44 -2.04
N GLN A 330 -15.49 -17.71 -0.80
CA GLN A 330 -14.67 -18.86 -0.49
C GLN A 330 -15.43 -20.16 -0.82
N LYS A 331 -16.66 -20.32 -0.31
CA LYS A 331 -17.50 -21.48 -0.55
C LYS A 331 -17.89 -21.62 -2.03
N MET A 332 -18.16 -20.50 -2.74
CA MET A 332 -18.38 -20.53 -4.18
C MET A 332 -17.18 -21.16 -4.91
N ASN A 333 -15.95 -20.77 -4.58
CA ASN A 333 -14.76 -21.33 -5.23
C ASN A 333 -14.51 -22.80 -4.85
N GLU A 334 -14.80 -23.21 -3.62
CA GLU A 334 -14.72 -24.61 -3.20
C GLU A 334 -15.67 -25.49 -4.01
N TYR A 335 -16.94 -25.07 -4.15
CA TYR A 335 -17.94 -25.83 -4.92
C TYR A 335 -17.72 -25.75 -6.43
N LEU A 336 -17.14 -24.67 -6.96
CA LEU A 336 -16.74 -24.61 -8.36
C LEU A 336 -15.62 -25.61 -8.69
N ALA A 337 -14.73 -25.90 -7.75
CA ALA A 337 -13.74 -26.98 -7.94
C ALA A 337 -14.40 -28.36 -7.95
N GLU A 338 -15.45 -28.61 -7.14
CA GLU A 338 -16.26 -29.84 -7.15
C GLU A 338 -17.02 -29.97 -8.49
N ILE A 339 -17.63 -28.87 -8.97
CA ILE A 339 -18.32 -28.83 -10.27
C ILE A 339 -17.35 -29.14 -11.42
N ALA A 340 -16.15 -28.54 -11.42
CA ALA A 340 -15.13 -28.80 -12.43
C ALA A 340 -14.76 -30.29 -12.50
N ALA A 341 -14.56 -30.92 -11.34
CA ALA A 341 -14.25 -32.35 -11.26
C ALA A 341 -15.41 -33.21 -11.79
N ILE A 342 -16.66 -32.93 -11.41
CA ILE A 342 -17.85 -33.65 -11.89
C ILE A 342 -18.04 -33.49 -13.40
N CYS A 343 -17.75 -32.29 -13.94
CA CYS A 343 -17.84 -31.98 -15.37
C CYS A 343 -16.60 -32.41 -16.17
N GLN A 344 -15.59 -33.00 -15.53
CA GLN A 344 -14.32 -33.43 -16.14
C GLN A 344 -13.57 -32.28 -16.84
N ILE A 345 -13.68 -31.05 -16.31
CA ILE A 345 -13.00 -29.87 -16.84
C ILE A 345 -11.64 -29.75 -16.16
N ASN A 346 -10.58 -29.98 -16.92
CA ASN A 346 -9.20 -29.90 -16.43
C ASN A 346 -8.67 -28.45 -16.41
N LYS A 347 -9.44 -27.55 -15.78
CA LYS A 347 -9.07 -26.15 -15.55
C LYS A 347 -9.41 -25.77 -14.10
N ARG A 348 -8.57 -24.93 -13.49
CA ARG A 348 -8.90 -24.37 -12.18
C ARG A 348 -10.02 -23.34 -12.33
N ILE A 349 -11.24 -23.73 -12.05
CA ILE A 349 -12.39 -22.83 -12.09
C ILE A 349 -12.43 -22.01 -10.79
N THR A 350 -12.42 -20.69 -10.94
CA THR A 350 -12.69 -19.74 -9.86
C THR A 350 -13.83 -18.82 -10.29
N TYR A 351 -14.52 -18.20 -9.33
CA TYR A 351 -15.63 -17.32 -9.69
C TYR A 351 -15.23 -16.19 -10.65
N HIS A 352 -13.99 -15.70 -10.55
CA HIS A 352 -13.48 -14.67 -11.44
C HIS A 352 -13.28 -15.16 -12.89
N LEU A 353 -13.14 -16.48 -13.10
CA LEU A 353 -13.02 -17.07 -14.43
C LEU A 353 -14.28 -16.83 -15.27
N ALA A 354 -15.47 -16.78 -14.66
CA ALA A 354 -16.71 -16.44 -15.35
C ALA A 354 -16.61 -15.11 -16.10
N ARG A 355 -16.02 -14.09 -15.47
CA ARG A 355 -15.83 -12.79 -16.09
C ARG A 355 -14.82 -12.82 -17.25
N HIS A 356 -13.76 -13.64 -17.14
CA HIS A 356 -12.84 -13.89 -18.24
C HIS A 356 -13.56 -14.58 -19.40
N SER A 357 -14.38 -15.58 -19.12
CA SER A 357 -15.17 -16.32 -20.12
C SER A 357 -16.20 -15.41 -20.81
N PHE A 358 -16.89 -14.57 -20.06
CA PHE A 358 -17.78 -13.55 -20.63
C PHE A 358 -17.05 -12.66 -21.63
N ALA A 359 -15.94 -12.05 -21.19
CA ALA A 359 -15.21 -11.11 -22.03
C ALA A 359 -14.64 -11.78 -23.28
N THR A 360 -14.03 -12.95 -23.14
CA THR A 360 -13.33 -13.64 -24.23
C THR A 360 -14.29 -14.47 -25.06
N GLU A 361 -14.92 -15.48 -24.46
CA GLU A 361 -15.69 -16.48 -25.21
C GLU A 361 -17.07 -15.97 -25.65
N ILE A 362 -17.81 -15.32 -24.72
CA ILE A 362 -19.17 -14.89 -25.02
C ILE A 362 -19.20 -13.61 -25.86
N CYS A 363 -18.23 -12.71 -25.68
CA CYS A 363 -18.24 -11.42 -26.36
C CYS A 363 -17.21 -11.34 -27.49
N LEU A 364 -15.92 -11.28 -27.16
CA LEU A 364 -14.87 -10.94 -28.15
C LEU A 364 -14.76 -11.99 -29.24
N THR A 365 -14.83 -13.28 -28.94
CA THR A 365 -14.77 -14.36 -29.92
C THR A 365 -15.96 -14.34 -30.88
N LYS A 366 -17.12 -13.86 -30.40
CA LYS A 366 -18.36 -13.72 -31.21
C LYS A 366 -18.52 -12.33 -31.86
N GLY A 367 -17.45 -11.53 -31.90
CA GLY A 367 -17.40 -10.28 -32.67
C GLY A 367 -17.92 -9.05 -31.95
N VAL A 368 -18.23 -9.10 -30.64
CA VAL A 368 -18.59 -7.91 -29.88
C VAL A 368 -17.37 -6.98 -29.78
N PRO A 369 -17.49 -5.69 -30.15
CA PRO A 369 -16.38 -4.73 -30.07
C PRO A 369 -15.83 -4.59 -28.63
N ILE A 370 -14.52 -4.41 -28.51
CA ILE A 370 -13.85 -4.33 -27.21
C ILE A 370 -14.33 -3.15 -26.36
N GLU A 371 -14.74 -2.05 -27.00
CA GLU A 371 -15.30 -0.88 -26.34
C GLU A 371 -16.62 -1.21 -25.66
N SER A 372 -17.49 -1.97 -26.34
CA SER A 372 -18.76 -2.45 -25.79
C SER A 372 -18.50 -3.41 -24.61
N VAL A 373 -17.54 -4.33 -24.74
CA VAL A 373 -17.14 -5.23 -23.66
C VAL A 373 -16.60 -4.44 -22.48
N SER A 374 -15.76 -3.42 -22.74
CA SER A 374 -15.21 -2.56 -21.69
C SER A 374 -16.31 -1.85 -20.89
N LYS A 375 -17.34 -1.33 -21.58
CA LYS A 375 -18.50 -0.67 -20.98
C LYS A 375 -19.36 -1.66 -20.16
N MET A 376 -19.67 -2.84 -20.70
CA MET A 376 -20.38 -3.89 -19.96
C MET A 376 -19.63 -4.34 -18.72
N LEU A 377 -18.30 -4.43 -18.80
CA LEU A 377 -17.45 -4.76 -17.67
C LEU A 377 -17.26 -3.60 -16.68
N GLY A 378 -17.66 -2.37 -16.97
CA GLY A 378 -17.45 -1.19 -16.14
C GLY A 378 -15.95 -0.90 -15.90
N HIS A 379 -15.14 -0.96 -16.96
CA HIS A 379 -13.75 -0.58 -16.91
C HIS A 379 -13.58 0.91 -17.23
N THR A 380 -12.84 1.64 -16.39
CA THR A 380 -12.48 3.04 -16.63
C THR A 380 -11.43 3.22 -17.73
N ASN A 381 -10.62 2.18 -17.96
CA ASN A 381 -9.56 2.17 -18.95
C ASN A 381 -9.66 0.91 -19.82
N ILE A 382 -9.73 1.10 -21.13
CA ILE A 382 -9.83 0.01 -22.12
C ILE A 382 -8.62 -0.96 -22.06
N GLN A 383 -7.45 -0.47 -21.62
CA GLN A 383 -6.27 -1.31 -21.40
C GLN A 383 -6.55 -2.46 -20.43
N THR A 384 -7.46 -2.28 -19.47
CA THR A 384 -7.90 -3.34 -18.57
C THR A 384 -8.68 -4.43 -19.32
N THR A 385 -9.36 -4.08 -20.42
CA THR A 385 -10.12 -5.02 -21.28
C THR A 385 -9.22 -5.69 -22.30
N GLN A 386 -8.12 -5.04 -22.72
CA GLN A 386 -7.15 -5.60 -23.65
C GLN A 386 -6.48 -6.89 -23.18
N ILE A 387 -6.46 -7.15 -21.87
CA ILE A 387 -5.99 -8.44 -21.33
C ILE A 387 -6.82 -9.64 -21.83
N TYR A 388 -8.10 -9.41 -22.20
CA TYR A 388 -9.00 -10.42 -22.77
C TYR A 388 -8.91 -10.49 -24.29
N ALA A 389 -8.44 -9.41 -24.92
CA ALA A 389 -8.31 -9.28 -26.37
C ALA A 389 -7.02 -9.90 -26.93
N ARG A 390 -6.32 -10.75 -26.15
CA ARG A 390 -5.28 -11.59 -26.73
C ARG A 390 -5.92 -12.32 -27.89
N VAL A 391 -5.51 -11.94 -29.10
CA VAL A 391 -6.10 -12.41 -30.35
C VAL A 391 -6.13 -13.93 -30.29
N VAL A 392 -7.32 -14.49 -30.12
CA VAL A 392 -7.51 -15.92 -30.28
C VAL A 392 -7.33 -16.13 -31.77
N ASP A 393 -6.44 -17.03 -32.17
CA ASP A 393 -6.18 -17.35 -33.59
C ASP A 393 -7.48 -17.62 -34.35
N ARG A 394 -8.48 -18.18 -33.68
CA ARG A 394 -9.85 -18.34 -34.20
C ARG A 394 -10.53 -17.03 -34.58
N LYS A 395 -10.35 -15.94 -33.80
CA LYS A 395 -10.94 -14.64 -34.13
C LYS A 395 -10.25 -14.02 -35.32
N LEU A 396 -8.93 -14.06 -35.37
CA LEU A 396 -8.15 -13.56 -36.49
C LEU A 396 -8.58 -14.27 -37.81
N SER A 397 -8.69 -15.61 -37.74
CA SER A 397 -9.18 -16.42 -38.87
C SER A 397 -10.62 -16.05 -39.28
N HIS A 398 -11.51 -15.87 -38.29
CA HIS A 398 -12.90 -15.46 -38.56
C HIS A 398 -12.98 -14.07 -39.20
N ASP A 399 -12.28 -13.09 -38.63
CA ASP A 399 -12.27 -11.69 -39.13
C ASP A 399 -11.71 -11.64 -40.54
N MET A 400 -10.66 -12.37 -40.87
CA MET A 400 -10.08 -12.48 -42.20
C MET A 400 -11.04 -13.18 -43.16
N ASN A 401 -11.74 -14.23 -42.77
CA ASN A 401 -12.76 -14.88 -43.60
C ASN A 401 -13.97 -13.96 -43.88
N MET A 402 -14.36 -13.16 -42.87
CA MET A 402 -15.43 -12.16 -43.07
C MET A 402 -15.00 -11.05 -44.07
N LEU A 403 -13.74 -10.59 -43.96
CA LEU A 403 -13.16 -9.63 -44.87
C LEU A 403 -13.12 -10.20 -46.30
N ASP A 404 -12.62 -11.43 -46.49
CA ASP A 404 -12.57 -12.11 -47.78
C ASP A 404 -13.96 -12.24 -48.45
N ARG A 405 -14.99 -12.60 -47.65
CA ARG A 405 -16.39 -12.65 -48.15
C ARG A 405 -16.87 -11.27 -48.63
N LYS A 406 -16.59 -10.20 -47.85
CA LYS A 406 -16.95 -8.82 -48.25
C LYS A 406 -16.25 -8.39 -49.51
N LEU A 407 -14.96 -8.64 -49.66
CA LEU A 407 -14.20 -8.31 -50.85
C LEU A 407 -14.73 -9.06 -52.09
N LYS A 408 -15.01 -10.36 -51.97
CA LYS A 408 -15.63 -11.16 -53.04
C LYS A 408 -17.02 -10.68 -53.43
N SER A 409 -17.84 -10.19 -52.49
CA SER A 409 -19.15 -9.62 -52.78
C SER A 409 -19.05 -8.28 -53.55
N MET A 410 -18.06 -7.43 -53.15
CA MET A 410 -17.80 -6.17 -53.88
C MET A 410 -17.30 -6.40 -55.29
N GLN A 411 -16.43 -7.38 -55.55
CA GLN A 411 -15.94 -7.74 -56.89
C GLN A 411 -17.09 -8.24 -57.81
N LYS A 412 -18.03 -9.05 -57.30
CA LYS A 412 -19.19 -9.51 -58.03
C LYS A 412 -20.15 -8.38 -58.42
N GLY A 413 -20.33 -7.37 -57.54
CA GLY A 413 -21.16 -6.19 -57.85
C GLY A 413 -20.56 -5.29 -58.92
N THR A 414 -19.23 -5.21 -58.99
CA THR A 414 -18.53 -4.40 -60.00
C THR A 414 -18.59 -5.04 -61.40
N THR A 415 -18.65 -6.38 -61.48
CA THR A 415 -18.72 -7.11 -62.75
C THR A 415 -20.15 -7.09 -63.37
N GLN A 416 -21.19 -6.89 -62.56
CA GLN A 416 -22.59 -6.78 -63.04
C GLN A 416 -22.96 -5.37 -63.54
N ASN A 417 -22.22 -4.36 -63.22
CA ASN A 417 -22.44 -2.98 -63.69
C ASN A 417 -21.54 -2.60 -64.90
N ALA A 418 -20.79 -3.56 -65.41
CA ALA A 418 -19.88 -3.36 -66.58
C ALA A 418 -20.33 -4.11 -67.80
N VAL A 419 -21.62 -4.52 -67.93
CA VAL A 419 -22.24 -5.09 -69.13
C VAL A 419 -23.39 -4.22 -69.61
#